data_b260bfb5f3976e0796798dad2a8fa0b7
#
_entry.id   b260bfb5f3976e0796798dad2a8fa0b7
#
_cell.length_a   1.000
_cell.length_b   1.000
_cell.length_c   1.000
_cell.angle_alpha   90.00
_cell.angle_beta   90.00
_cell.angle_gamma   90.00
#
_symmetry.space_group_name_H-M   'P 1'
#
loop_
_entity.id
_entity.type
_entity.pdbx_description
1 polymer ?
#
loop_
_entity_poly.entity_id
_entity_poly.type
_entity_poly.pdbx_seq_one_letter_code
_entity_poly.pdbx_strand_id
1 'polypeptide(L)'
;MPTQKTSSYIKFLNLIDAIDRINPGKKLDCIEESLLDKIVACAHAKQAILVGDLISIADLGSQATLHGRLKNLSAMGYIKMAANADGRKKEVLPTKMALKRYEEISKCLEKAVKAV
;
A
#
# COMPACT_ATOMS: atom_id res chain seq x y z
N MET A 1 -29.75 15.54 18.93
CA MET A 1 -29.21 15.51 18.27
C MET A 1 -29.03 14.87 17.62
N PRO A 2 -29.12 15.14 17.04
CA PRO A 2 -29.00 14.18 16.18
C PRO A 2 -27.77 13.61 16.33
N THR A 3 -27.82 12.44 16.42
CA THR A 3 -26.68 11.71 16.37
C THR A 3 -25.92 12.11 15.21
N GLN A 4 -24.75 12.49 15.42
CA GLN A 4 -23.86 12.71 14.33
C GLN A 4 -23.58 11.40 13.67
N LYS A 5 -23.95 11.28 12.45
CA LYS A 5 -23.57 10.12 11.68
C LYS A 5 -22.08 10.23 11.40
N THR A 6 -21.34 9.19 11.72
CA THR A 6 -19.96 9.08 11.30
C THR A 6 -19.92 8.98 9.78
N SER A 7 -19.13 9.81 9.15
CA SER A 7 -19.04 9.76 7.68
C SER A 7 -18.49 8.41 7.21
N SER A 8 -18.86 8.03 6.01
CA SER A 8 -18.37 6.78 5.40
C SER A 8 -16.85 6.75 5.36
N TYR A 9 -16.23 7.89 5.09
CA TYR A 9 -14.77 7.98 5.04
C TYR A 9 -14.14 7.69 6.41
N ILE A 10 -14.68 8.24 7.49
CA ILE A 10 -14.17 7.99 8.83
C ILE A 10 -14.34 6.52 9.21
N LYS A 11 -15.49 5.91 8.90
CA LYS A 11 -15.69 4.49 9.12
C LYS A 11 -14.66 3.65 8.35
N PHE A 12 -14.39 4.04 7.12
CA PHE A 12 -13.42 3.38 6.27
C PHE A 12 -12.02 3.45 6.89
N LEU A 13 -11.59 4.63 7.34
CA LEU A 13 -10.29 4.81 7.99
C LEU A 13 -10.17 3.93 9.24
N ASN A 14 -11.23 3.85 10.04
CA ASN A 14 -11.22 3.02 11.25
C ASN A 14 -11.10 1.55 10.92
N LEU A 15 -11.75 1.10 9.86
CA LEU A 15 -11.67 -0.31 9.42
C LEU A 15 -10.28 -0.65 8.90
N ILE A 16 -9.65 0.24 8.15
CA ILE A 16 -8.28 0.05 7.69
C ILE A 16 -7.32 -0.03 8.88
N ASP A 17 -7.48 0.85 9.85
CA ASP A 17 -6.65 0.85 11.03
C ASP A 17 -6.72 -0.49 11.78
N ALA A 18 -7.92 -1.07 11.87
CA ALA A 18 -8.10 -2.37 12.48
C ALA A 18 -7.38 -3.47 11.70
N ILE A 19 -7.41 -3.44 10.37
CA ILE A 19 -6.69 -4.39 9.53
C ILE A 19 -5.19 -4.29 9.77
N ASP A 20 -4.66 -3.08 9.83
CA ASP A 20 -3.23 -2.86 10.02
C ASP A 20 -2.74 -3.34 11.37
N ARG A 21 -3.59 -3.35 12.37
CA ARG A 21 -3.23 -3.86 13.70
C ARG A 21 -3.14 -5.38 13.73
N ILE A 22 -3.87 -6.05 12.84
CA ILE A 22 -3.93 -7.50 12.83
C ILE A 22 -2.90 -8.09 11.87
N ASN A 23 -2.79 -7.55 10.68
CA ASN A 23 -1.94 -8.08 9.60
C ASN A 23 -1.09 -6.99 8.98
N PRO A 24 0.21 -7.01 9.13
CA PRO A 24 1.08 -7.95 9.83
C PRO A 24 1.33 -7.58 11.30
N GLY A 25 0.45 -6.83 11.90
CA GLY A 25 0.59 -6.38 13.28
C GLY A 25 1.28 -5.04 13.41
N LYS A 26 1.53 -4.38 12.30
CA LYS A 26 2.18 -3.08 12.29
C LYS A 26 1.52 -2.20 11.24
N LYS A 27 1.14 -1.01 11.66
CA LYS A 27 0.51 -0.05 10.76
C LYS A 27 1.54 0.55 9.79
N LEU A 28 1.16 0.68 8.54
CA LEU A 28 1.99 1.36 7.54
C LEU A 28 1.93 2.88 7.78
N ASP A 29 3.06 3.56 7.57
CA ASP A 29 3.04 5.02 7.59
C ASP A 29 2.57 5.56 6.25
N CYS A 30 2.39 6.88 6.15
CA CYS A 30 1.87 7.52 4.94
C CYS A 30 2.73 7.24 3.71
N ILE A 31 4.05 7.24 3.90
CA ILE A 31 4.98 7.01 2.78
C ILE A 31 4.87 5.57 2.31
N GLU A 32 4.83 4.63 3.25
CA GLU A 32 4.69 3.20 2.93
C GLU A 32 3.37 2.93 2.22
N GLU A 33 2.27 3.53 2.67
CA GLU A 33 0.98 3.40 2.01
C GLU A 33 1.03 3.94 0.59
N SER A 34 1.61 5.12 0.39
CA SER A 34 1.71 5.74 -0.92
C SER A 34 2.55 4.91 -1.88
N LEU A 35 3.66 4.37 -1.41
CA LEU A 35 4.51 3.50 -2.22
C LEU A 35 3.78 2.22 -2.60
N LEU A 36 3.12 1.59 -1.64
CA LEU A 36 2.41 0.35 -1.90
C LEU A 36 1.24 0.56 -2.85
N ASP A 37 0.49 1.65 -2.70
CA ASP A 37 -0.59 2.01 -3.62
C ASP A 37 -0.07 2.13 -5.05
N LYS A 38 1.08 2.78 -5.23
CA LYS A 38 1.68 2.95 -6.55
C LYS A 38 2.09 1.61 -7.15
N ILE A 39 2.70 0.76 -6.34
CA ILE A 39 3.15 -0.57 -6.77
C ILE A 39 1.95 -1.43 -7.19
N VAL A 40 0.91 -1.45 -6.39
CA VAL A 40 -0.29 -2.25 -6.69
C VAL A 40 -1.02 -1.70 -7.91
N ALA A 41 -1.12 -0.37 -8.03
CA ALA A 41 -1.76 0.25 -9.18
C ALA A 41 -1.01 -0.09 -10.48
N CYS A 42 0.31 -0.05 -10.47
CA CYS A 42 1.13 -0.41 -11.64
C CYS A 42 0.95 -1.87 -12.00
N ALA A 43 0.94 -2.76 -11.01
CA ALA A 43 0.74 -4.18 -11.25
C ALA A 43 -0.63 -4.44 -11.85
N HIS A 44 -1.66 -3.76 -11.35
CA HIS A 44 -3.01 -3.89 -11.88
C HIS A 44 -3.11 -3.41 -13.32
N ALA A 45 -2.38 -2.35 -13.65
CA ALA A 45 -2.33 -1.82 -15.01
C ALA A 45 -1.36 -2.57 -15.92
N LYS A 46 -0.71 -3.62 -15.40
CA LYS A 46 0.29 -4.42 -16.12
C LYS A 46 1.47 -3.57 -16.60
N GLN A 47 1.85 -2.59 -15.79
CA GLN A 47 3.00 -1.73 -16.04
C GLN A 47 4.10 -2.08 -15.06
N ALA A 48 5.31 -2.30 -15.57
CA ALA A 48 6.45 -2.55 -14.70
C ALA A 48 6.82 -1.26 -13.97
N ILE A 49 7.14 -1.36 -12.68
CA ILE A 49 7.68 -0.24 -11.93
C ILE A 49 8.98 -0.69 -11.28
N LEU A 50 10.00 0.15 -11.41
CA LEU A 50 11.34 -0.19 -10.94
C LEU A 50 11.63 0.52 -9.63
N VAL A 51 12.61 -0.01 -8.88
CA VAL A 51 13.06 0.62 -7.65
C VAL A 51 13.45 2.08 -7.91
N GLY A 52 14.18 2.33 -9.01
CA GLY A 52 14.59 3.69 -9.38
C GLY A 52 13.42 4.64 -9.58
N ASP A 53 12.33 4.16 -10.17
CA ASP A 53 11.13 4.97 -10.36
C ASP A 53 10.51 5.39 -9.02
N LEU A 54 10.46 4.45 -8.09
CA LEU A 54 9.85 4.70 -6.79
C LEU A 54 10.67 5.63 -5.91
N ILE A 55 11.99 5.45 -5.87
CA ILE A 55 12.83 6.31 -5.04
C ILE A 55 13.01 7.70 -5.61
N SER A 56 12.57 7.93 -6.84
CA SER A 56 12.63 9.23 -7.51
C SER A 56 11.36 10.07 -7.33
N ILE A 57 10.38 9.60 -6.56
CA ILE A 57 9.17 10.37 -6.30
C ILE A 57 9.48 11.43 -5.24
N ALA A 58 9.99 12.58 -5.70
CA ALA A 58 10.48 13.63 -4.82
C ALA A 58 9.44 14.15 -3.83
N ASP A 59 8.18 14.16 -4.21
CA ASP A 59 7.09 14.64 -3.36
C ASP A 59 6.86 13.77 -2.12
N LEU A 60 7.29 12.51 -2.15
CA LEU A 60 7.12 11.61 -1.02
C LEU A 60 8.27 11.67 -0.03
N GLY A 61 9.47 12.01 -0.49
CA GLY A 61 10.62 12.09 0.40
C GLY A 61 11.94 11.97 -0.36
N SER A 62 13.04 11.98 0.39
CA SER A 62 14.37 11.80 -0.19
C SER A 62 14.54 10.37 -0.70
N GLN A 63 15.51 10.17 -1.60
CA GLN A 63 15.82 8.83 -2.10
C GLN A 63 16.15 7.86 -0.97
N ALA A 64 16.92 8.31 0.02
CA ALA A 64 17.28 7.46 1.15
C ALA A 64 16.06 7.05 1.97
N THR A 65 15.13 7.99 2.22
CA THR A 65 13.90 7.70 2.95
C THR A 65 13.05 6.69 2.19
N LEU A 66 12.85 6.91 0.89
CA LEU A 66 12.02 6.03 0.07
C LEU A 66 12.62 4.65 -0.05
N HIS A 67 13.95 4.56 -0.19
CA HIS A 67 14.65 3.29 -0.23
C HIS A 67 14.45 2.51 1.08
N GLY A 68 14.55 3.21 2.21
CA GLY A 68 14.32 2.60 3.53
C GLY A 68 12.88 2.10 3.69
N ARG A 69 11.91 2.85 3.18
CA ARG A 69 10.50 2.43 3.24
C ARG A 69 10.22 1.22 2.35
N LEU A 70 10.87 1.14 1.19
CA LEU A 70 10.77 -0.05 0.35
C LEU A 70 11.34 -1.28 1.06
N LYS A 71 12.44 -1.12 1.77
CA LYS A 71 12.99 -2.21 2.57
C LYS A 71 12.01 -2.67 3.65
N ASN A 72 11.33 -1.73 4.30
CA ASN A 72 10.32 -2.06 5.30
C ASN A 72 9.15 -2.83 4.69
N LEU A 73 8.66 -2.40 3.52
CA LEU A 73 7.59 -3.10 2.84
C LEU A 73 7.99 -4.52 2.45
N SER A 74 9.24 -4.69 2.01
CA SER A 74 9.78 -6.00 1.69
C SER A 74 9.87 -6.88 2.95
N ALA A 75 10.37 -6.32 4.04
CA ALA A 75 10.50 -7.03 5.30
C ALA A 75 9.13 -7.45 5.87
N MET A 76 8.11 -6.63 5.66
CA MET A 76 6.74 -6.95 6.06
C MET A 76 6.05 -7.96 5.14
N GLY A 77 6.68 -8.30 4.01
CA GLY A 77 6.13 -9.27 3.08
C GLY A 77 5.16 -8.72 2.06
N TYR A 78 5.07 -7.39 1.92
CA TYR A 78 4.12 -6.79 0.98
C TYR A 78 4.64 -6.68 -0.44
N ILE A 79 5.95 -6.61 -0.61
CA ILE A 79 6.54 -6.50 -1.94
C ILE A 79 7.69 -7.48 -2.10
N LYS A 80 8.01 -7.77 -3.35
CA LYS A 80 9.19 -8.53 -3.72
C LYS A 80 9.85 -7.85 -4.91
N MET A 81 11.13 -8.09 -5.09
CA MET A 81 11.89 -7.52 -6.18
C MET A 81 12.39 -8.62 -7.08
N ALA A 82 12.33 -8.39 -8.38
CA ALA A 82 12.78 -9.33 -9.38
C ALA A 82 13.61 -8.59 -10.42
N ALA A 83 14.64 -9.24 -10.93
CA ALA A 83 15.42 -8.68 -12.03
C ALA A 83 14.53 -8.59 -13.25
N ASN A 84 14.61 -7.45 -13.98
CA ASN A 84 13.88 -7.35 -15.24
C ASN A 84 14.63 -8.09 -16.35
N ALA A 85 14.14 -7.98 -17.58
CA ALA A 85 14.66 -8.75 -18.72
C ALA A 85 16.15 -8.58 -18.97
N ASP A 86 16.74 -7.41 -18.66
CA ASP A 86 18.16 -7.18 -18.86
C ASP A 86 19.02 -7.49 -17.61
N GLY A 87 18.38 -7.89 -16.51
CA GLY A 87 19.07 -8.27 -15.28
C GLY A 87 19.70 -7.14 -14.49
N ARG A 88 19.62 -5.92 -14.96
CA ARG A 88 20.28 -4.77 -14.32
C ARG A 88 19.39 -4.00 -13.37
N LYS A 89 18.10 -3.94 -13.66
CA LYS A 89 17.15 -3.15 -12.91
C LYS A 89 16.21 -4.08 -12.16
N LYS A 90 15.83 -3.66 -10.97
CA LYS A 90 14.90 -4.45 -10.17
C LYS A 90 13.49 -3.91 -10.32
N GLU A 91 12.61 -4.80 -10.72
CA GLU A 91 11.19 -4.52 -10.78
C GLU A 91 10.57 -4.83 -9.43
N VAL A 92 9.67 -3.98 -8.97
CA VAL A 92 8.98 -4.15 -7.69
C VAL A 92 7.59 -4.70 -7.96
N LEU A 93 7.26 -5.79 -7.28
CA LEU A 93 5.99 -6.49 -7.48
C LEU A 93 5.28 -6.65 -6.15
N PRO A 94 3.94 -6.53 -6.12
CA PRO A 94 3.20 -6.83 -4.91
C PRO A 94 3.14 -8.33 -4.70
N THR A 95 3.11 -8.74 -3.43
CA THR A 95 2.95 -10.15 -3.07
C THR A 95 1.47 -10.48 -2.93
N LYS A 96 1.16 -11.77 -2.76
CA LYS A 96 -0.21 -12.20 -2.47
C LYS A 96 -0.73 -11.54 -1.19
N MET A 97 0.14 -11.32 -0.21
CA MET A 97 -0.21 -10.65 1.03
C MET A 97 -0.66 -9.21 0.79
N ALA A 98 0.03 -8.50 -0.09
CA ALA A 98 -0.37 -7.14 -0.47
C ALA A 98 -1.72 -7.15 -1.18
N LEU A 99 -1.91 -8.05 -2.14
CA LEU A 99 -3.17 -8.14 -2.87
C LEU A 99 -4.33 -8.48 -1.94
N LYS A 100 -4.09 -9.36 -0.97
CA LYS A 100 -5.09 -9.69 0.04
C LYS A 100 -5.45 -8.47 0.89
N ARG A 101 -4.45 -7.65 1.26
CA ARG A 101 -4.70 -6.40 1.98
C ARG A 101 -5.63 -5.49 1.20
N TYR A 102 -5.41 -5.33 -0.11
CA TYR A 102 -6.25 -4.47 -0.94
C TYR A 102 -7.65 -5.04 -1.11
N GLU A 103 -7.77 -6.34 -1.17
CA GLU A 103 -9.07 -7.00 -1.19
C GLU A 103 -9.83 -6.72 0.10
N GLU A 104 -9.16 -6.81 1.25
CA GLU A 104 -9.77 -6.50 2.54
C GLU A 104 -10.13 -5.02 2.66
N ILE A 105 -9.29 -4.12 2.15
CA ILE A 105 -9.60 -2.68 2.11
C ILE A 105 -10.83 -2.43 1.25
N SER A 106 -10.94 -3.12 0.12
CA SER A 106 -12.13 -3.01 -0.74
C SER A 106 -13.40 -3.42 0.00
N LYS A 107 -13.32 -4.50 0.77
CA LYS A 107 -14.45 -4.93 1.61
C LYS A 107 -14.78 -3.90 2.69
N CYS A 108 -13.77 -3.27 3.26
CA CYS A 108 -13.97 -2.20 4.24
C CYS A 108 -14.67 -1.00 3.61
N LEU A 109 -14.29 -0.64 2.40
CA LEU A 109 -14.92 0.45 1.67
C LEU A 109 -16.40 0.15 1.42
N GLU A 110 -16.71 -1.04 0.92
CA GLU A 110 -18.08 -1.46 0.69
C GLU A 110 -18.89 -1.44 1.99
N LYS A 111 -18.31 -1.97 3.07
CA LYS A 111 -18.98 -2.01 4.36
C LYS A 111 -19.22 -0.61 4.91
N ALA A 112 -18.26 0.30 4.77
CA ALA A 112 -18.41 1.68 5.24
C ALA A 112 -19.53 2.41 4.48
N VAL A 113 -19.63 2.18 3.18
CA VAL A 113 -20.66 2.79 2.34
C VAL A 113 -22.03 2.22 2.67
N LYS A 114 -22.15 0.89 2.82
CA LYS A 114 -23.44 0.24 3.10
C LYS A 114 -23.95 0.51 4.50
N ALA A 115 -23.07 0.85 5.42
CA ALA A 115 -23.45 1.09 6.82
C ALA A 115 -24.01 2.49 7.07
N VAL A 116 -24.15 3.29 6.04
CA VAL A 116 -24.68 4.65 6.16
C VAL A 116 -26.20 4.65 6.28
#